data_fc1d0f86a9533940e5e7185552d4f54d
#
_entry.id   fc1d0f86a9533940e5e7185552d4f54d
#
_cell.length_a   1.000
_cell.length_b   1.000
_cell.length_c   1.000
_cell.angle_alpha   90.00
_cell.angle_beta   90.00
_cell.angle_gamma   90.00
#
_symmetry.space_group_name_H-M   'P 1'
#
loop_
_entity.id
_entity.type
_entity.pdbx_description
1 polymer ?
#
loop_
_entity_poly.entity_id
_entity_poly.type
_entity_poly.pdbx_seq_one_letter_code
_entity_poly.pdbx_strand_id
1 'polypeptide(L)'
;VMLANTEREIIYMNKTAMQLFAEAETDIQQDLPGFDASRLIGNNIDQFHKNPEHQIQLLEALNSTFESELEVGGRTMRIVANPVVDDEGNRLGTAVEWNDRTEEVAVEQEIDSLIEAAGSGDLERRLTTEGKQGFFLQLSEGFNRLLDQLTSVFEDIANVMGYMAEGDLT
;
A
#
# COMPACT_ATOMS: atom_id res chain seq x y z
N VAL A 1 6.44 -10.70 10.01
CA VAL A 1 5.52 -11.49 10.88
C VAL A 1 5.69 -11.04 12.31
N MET A 2 4.57 -10.89 13.00
CA MET A 2 4.43 -10.58 14.43
C MET A 2 3.61 -11.72 15.07
N LEU A 3 3.95 -12.14 16.28
CA LEU A 3 3.17 -13.09 17.06
C LEU A 3 2.71 -12.42 18.36
N ALA A 4 1.44 -12.57 18.67
CA ALA A 4 0.87 -12.19 19.96
C ALA A 4 0.31 -13.43 20.66
N ASN A 5 0.47 -13.51 21.99
CA ASN A 5 -0.10 -14.58 22.82
C ASN A 5 -1.63 -14.43 23.01
N THR A 6 -2.24 -15.32 23.78
CA THR A 6 -3.68 -15.27 24.10
C THR A 6 -4.09 -14.03 24.88
N GLU A 7 -3.15 -13.39 25.59
CA GLU A 7 -3.36 -12.15 26.34
C GLU A 7 -3.12 -10.92 25.47
N ARG A 8 -2.83 -11.13 24.18
CA ARG A 8 -2.57 -10.11 23.17
C ARG A 8 -1.26 -9.32 23.38
N GLU A 9 -0.33 -9.91 24.15
CA GLU A 9 1.03 -9.37 24.24
C GLU A 9 1.85 -9.80 23.01
N ILE A 10 2.60 -8.88 22.43
CA ILE A 10 3.53 -9.16 21.33
C ILE A 10 4.72 -9.93 21.90
N ILE A 11 4.83 -11.19 21.55
CA ILE A 11 5.88 -12.09 22.06
C ILE A 11 7.04 -12.28 21.09
N TYR A 12 6.82 -11.97 19.82
CA TYR A 12 7.83 -12.12 18.77
C TYR A 12 7.55 -11.21 17.57
N MET A 13 8.63 -10.71 16.98
CA MET A 13 8.63 -10.07 15.67
C MET A 13 9.84 -10.52 14.87
N ASN A 14 9.66 -10.82 13.58
CA ASN A 14 10.78 -11.06 12.71
C ASN A 14 11.48 -9.75 12.29
N LYS A 15 12.69 -9.85 11.77
CA LYS A 15 13.51 -8.69 11.39
C LYS A 15 12.80 -7.75 10.41
N THR A 16 12.09 -8.31 9.44
CA THR A 16 11.36 -7.51 8.43
C THR A 16 10.24 -6.68 9.08
N ALA A 17 9.48 -7.27 10.02
CA ALA A 17 8.44 -6.53 10.72
C ALA A 17 9.04 -5.43 11.62
N MET A 18 10.16 -5.70 12.29
CA MET A 18 10.87 -4.69 13.08
C MET A 18 11.34 -3.51 12.20
N GLN A 19 11.90 -3.81 11.03
CA GLN A 19 12.35 -2.78 10.09
C GLN A 19 11.17 -1.95 9.56
N LEU A 20 10.08 -2.59 9.15
CA LEU A 20 8.89 -1.92 8.67
C LEU A 20 8.36 -0.91 9.69
N PHE A 21 8.22 -1.31 10.95
CA PHE A 21 7.72 -0.40 11.99
C PHE A 21 8.72 0.68 12.35
N ALA A 22 10.02 0.42 12.30
CA ALA A 22 11.05 1.44 12.52
C ALA A 22 11.04 2.50 11.40
N GLU A 23 10.85 2.08 10.14
CA GLU A 23 10.75 2.99 8.99
C GLU A 23 9.44 3.79 9.01
N ALA A 24 8.35 3.19 9.48
CA ALA A 24 7.03 3.80 9.55
C ALA A 24 6.79 4.60 10.84
N GLU A 25 7.69 4.59 11.82
CA GLU A 25 7.47 5.13 13.16
C GLU A 25 7.00 6.58 13.16
N THR A 26 7.71 7.44 12.44
CA THR A 26 7.39 8.88 12.37
C THR A 26 5.99 9.12 11.80
N ASP A 27 5.60 8.34 10.82
CA ASP A 27 4.29 8.46 10.18
C ASP A 27 3.20 7.94 11.12
N ILE A 28 3.39 6.75 11.70
CA ILE A 28 2.46 6.15 12.68
C ILE A 28 2.24 7.06 13.88
N GLN A 29 3.27 7.78 14.33
CA GLN A 29 3.18 8.71 15.45
C GLN A 29 2.23 9.90 15.19
N GLN A 30 1.89 10.21 13.94
CA GLN A 30 0.88 11.23 13.63
C GLN A 30 -0.51 10.83 14.15
N ASP A 31 -0.86 9.54 14.07
CA ASP A 31 -2.13 9.00 14.59
C ASP A 31 -2.01 8.40 15.98
N LEU A 32 -0.84 7.90 16.34
CA LEU A 32 -0.52 7.23 17.60
C LEU A 32 0.74 7.86 18.24
N PRO A 33 0.65 9.03 18.88
CA PRO A 33 1.81 9.77 19.39
C PRO A 33 2.70 9.02 20.39
N GLY A 34 2.15 7.95 21.02
CA GLY A 34 2.89 7.09 21.96
C GLY A 34 3.54 5.86 21.30
N PHE A 35 3.50 5.74 19.98
CA PHE A 35 4.08 4.60 19.28
C PHE A 35 5.62 4.66 19.34
N ASP A 36 6.24 3.52 19.71
CA ASP A 36 7.68 3.32 19.77
C ASP A 36 8.02 1.94 19.22
N ALA A 37 8.59 1.92 18.02
CA ALA A 37 8.90 0.68 17.30
C ALA A 37 9.91 -0.21 18.05
N SER A 38 10.79 0.40 18.87
CA SER A 38 11.79 -0.33 19.64
C SER A 38 11.22 -1.08 20.85
N ARG A 39 10.00 -0.75 21.24
CA ARG A 39 9.34 -1.26 22.46
C ARG A 39 8.11 -2.11 22.18
N LEU A 40 7.89 -2.54 20.94
CA LEU A 40 6.69 -3.31 20.58
C LEU A 40 6.65 -4.68 21.25
N ILE A 41 7.77 -5.40 21.31
CA ILE A 41 7.83 -6.72 21.98
C ILE A 41 7.63 -6.54 23.49
N GLY A 42 6.72 -7.32 24.06
CA GLY A 42 6.30 -7.27 25.45
C GLY A 42 5.15 -6.28 25.72
N ASN A 43 4.74 -5.51 24.72
CA ASN A 43 3.58 -4.63 24.84
C ASN A 43 2.29 -5.32 24.37
N ASN A 44 1.18 -4.92 24.97
CA ASN A 44 -0.14 -5.39 24.59
C ASN A 44 -0.63 -4.58 23.39
N ILE A 45 -1.16 -5.27 22.35
CA ILE A 45 -1.66 -4.64 21.13
C ILE A 45 -2.84 -3.71 21.36
N ASP A 46 -3.58 -3.89 22.45
CA ASP A 46 -4.78 -3.10 22.77
C ASP A 46 -4.46 -1.60 22.89
N GLN A 47 -3.25 -1.26 23.35
CA GLN A 47 -2.82 0.14 23.48
C GLN A 47 -2.68 0.90 22.15
N PHE A 48 -2.60 0.18 21.03
CA PHE A 48 -2.48 0.77 19.68
C PHE A 48 -3.84 0.90 18.98
N HIS A 49 -4.94 0.47 19.62
CA HIS A 49 -6.26 0.48 19.03
C HIS A 49 -7.18 1.49 19.72
N LYS A 50 -7.86 2.32 18.92
CA LYS A 50 -8.83 3.32 19.41
C LYS A 50 -10.05 2.66 20.09
N ASN A 51 -10.39 1.44 19.68
CA ASN A 51 -11.48 0.65 20.26
C ASN A 51 -10.97 -0.77 20.57
N PRO A 52 -10.30 -0.96 21.72
CA PRO A 52 -9.72 -2.25 22.08
C PRO A 52 -10.77 -3.37 22.22
N GLU A 53 -11.97 -3.08 22.71
CA GLU A 53 -13.03 -4.07 22.90
C GLU A 53 -13.46 -4.73 21.58
N HIS A 54 -13.59 -3.93 20.52
CA HIS A 54 -13.90 -4.45 19.19
C HIS A 54 -12.79 -5.38 18.67
N GLN A 55 -11.54 -4.99 18.87
CA GLN A 55 -10.38 -5.78 18.45
C GLN A 55 -10.29 -7.10 19.22
N ILE A 56 -10.57 -7.08 20.53
CA ILE A 56 -10.62 -8.27 21.37
C ILE A 56 -11.65 -9.26 20.82
N GLN A 57 -12.88 -8.80 20.58
CA GLN A 57 -13.96 -9.65 20.04
C GLN A 57 -13.61 -10.24 18.67
N LEU A 58 -12.99 -9.43 17.79
CA LEU A 58 -12.56 -9.88 16.48
C LEU A 58 -11.49 -10.97 16.60
N LEU A 59 -10.49 -10.79 17.44
CA LEU A 59 -9.41 -11.75 17.65
C LEU A 59 -9.91 -13.03 18.35
N GLU A 60 -10.82 -12.94 19.31
CA GLU A 60 -11.42 -14.10 19.97
C GLU A 60 -12.28 -14.92 19.01
N ALA A 61 -13.02 -14.26 18.12
CA ALA A 61 -13.84 -14.91 17.11
C ALA A 61 -13.04 -15.45 15.90
N LEU A 62 -11.74 -15.15 15.83
CA LEU A 62 -10.89 -15.49 14.71
C LEU A 62 -10.61 -16.99 14.66
N ASN A 63 -11.29 -17.71 13.75
CA ASN A 63 -11.15 -19.16 13.56
C ASN A 63 -10.50 -19.52 12.20
N SER A 64 -10.28 -18.52 11.34
CA SER A 64 -9.67 -18.66 10.02
C SER A 64 -8.85 -17.42 9.72
N THR A 65 -8.15 -17.40 8.60
CA THR A 65 -7.42 -16.23 8.12
C THR A 65 -8.35 -15.01 8.02
N PHE A 66 -7.91 -13.90 8.59
CA PHE A 66 -8.54 -12.60 8.46
C PHE A 66 -7.60 -11.67 7.72
N GLU A 67 -8.10 -11.02 6.68
CA GLU A 67 -7.37 -10.01 5.94
C GLU A 67 -8.06 -8.66 6.06
N SER A 68 -7.27 -7.61 6.24
CA SER A 68 -7.77 -6.23 6.26
C SER A 68 -6.69 -5.29 5.75
N GLU A 69 -7.14 -4.15 5.26
CA GLU A 69 -6.29 -3.00 4.95
C GLU A 69 -6.69 -1.85 5.89
N LEU A 70 -5.70 -1.15 6.40
CA LEU A 70 -5.91 -0.03 7.31
C LEU A 70 -4.98 1.12 6.96
N GLU A 71 -5.44 2.33 7.22
CA GLU A 71 -4.62 3.53 7.12
C GLU A 71 -4.16 3.97 8.51
N VAL A 72 -2.86 4.23 8.64
CA VAL A 72 -2.25 4.76 9.85
C VAL A 72 -1.08 5.68 9.50
N GLY A 73 -1.12 6.91 9.98
CA GLY A 73 -0.11 7.92 9.68
C GLY A 73 0.06 8.21 8.19
N GLY A 74 -1.01 8.11 7.41
CA GLY A 74 -0.97 8.26 5.95
C GLY A 74 -0.35 7.07 5.19
N ARG A 75 -0.04 5.98 5.89
CA ARG A 75 0.42 4.72 5.28
C ARG A 75 -0.73 3.74 5.14
N THR A 76 -0.76 3.03 4.03
CA THR A 76 -1.69 1.92 3.79
C THR A 76 -1.02 0.60 4.15
N MET A 77 -1.49 -0.01 5.25
CA MET A 77 -0.98 -1.28 5.76
C MET A 77 -1.97 -2.40 5.51
N ARG A 78 -1.56 -3.44 4.77
CA ARG A 78 -2.30 -4.70 4.69
C ARG A 78 -1.87 -5.62 5.81
N ILE A 79 -2.85 -6.18 6.53
CA ILE A 79 -2.64 -7.18 7.57
C ILE A 79 -3.29 -8.50 7.19
N VAL A 80 -2.61 -9.60 7.52
CA VAL A 80 -3.16 -10.96 7.44
C VAL A 80 -2.96 -11.61 8.80
N ALA A 81 -4.06 -11.82 9.51
CA ALA A 81 -4.06 -12.41 10.84
C ALA A 81 -4.53 -13.86 10.79
N ASN A 82 -3.76 -14.74 11.41
CA ASN A 82 -4.05 -16.16 11.48
C ASN A 82 -4.06 -16.64 12.93
N PRO A 83 -5.06 -17.48 13.33
CA PRO A 83 -5.03 -18.12 14.63
C PRO A 83 -3.88 -19.13 14.71
N VAL A 84 -3.15 -19.10 15.81
CA VAL A 84 -2.16 -20.13 16.13
C VAL A 84 -2.77 -21.07 17.15
N VAL A 85 -2.82 -22.36 16.84
CA VAL A 85 -3.39 -23.40 17.70
C VAL A 85 -2.38 -24.54 17.87
N ASP A 86 -2.50 -25.27 18.98
CA ASP A 86 -1.74 -26.51 19.20
C ASP A 86 -2.38 -27.71 18.46
N ASP A 87 -1.77 -28.88 18.59
CA ASP A 87 -2.26 -30.12 17.97
C ASP A 87 -3.63 -30.58 18.53
N GLU A 88 -4.03 -30.08 19.69
CA GLU A 88 -5.34 -30.35 20.34
C GLU A 88 -6.40 -29.33 19.94
N GLY A 89 -6.02 -28.28 19.20
CA GLY A 89 -6.90 -27.20 18.76
C GLY A 89 -7.04 -26.05 19.75
N ASN A 90 -6.27 -26.05 20.84
CA ASN A 90 -6.30 -24.94 21.80
C ASN A 90 -5.60 -23.71 21.22
N ARG A 91 -6.17 -22.53 21.44
CA ARG A 91 -5.59 -21.27 20.97
C ARG A 91 -4.32 -20.94 21.73
N LEU A 92 -3.24 -20.72 21.00
CA LEU A 92 -1.94 -20.26 21.51
C LEU A 92 -1.71 -18.76 21.31
N GLY A 93 -2.39 -18.16 20.33
CA GLY A 93 -2.24 -16.77 20.02
C GLY A 93 -2.64 -16.42 18.59
N THR A 94 -2.06 -15.35 18.06
CA THR A 94 -2.30 -14.88 16.70
C THR A 94 -0.97 -14.56 16.01
N ALA A 95 -0.83 -15.03 14.79
CA ALA A 95 0.24 -14.62 13.88
C ALA A 95 -0.29 -13.54 12.94
N VAL A 96 0.41 -12.42 12.82
CA VAL A 96 0.04 -11.31 11.95
C VAL A 96 1.16 -11.02 10.97
N GLU A 97 0.84 -11.01 9.70
CA GLU A 97 1.70 -10.50 8.64
C GLU A 97 1.34 -9.04 8.37
N TRP A 98 2.36 -8.23 8.21
CA TRP A 98 2.26 -6.81 7.90
C TRP A 98 2.92 -6.54 6.56
N ASN A 99 2.21 -5.84 5.69
CA ASN A 99 2.73 -5.38 4.41
C ASN A 99 2.36 -3.90 4.21
N ASP A 100 3.37 -3.06 4.02
CA ASP A 100 3.17 -1.66 3.64
C ASP A 100 2.90 -1.61 2.14
N ARG A 101 1.71 -1.15 1.76
CA ARG A 101 1.25 -1.00 0.39
C ARG A 101 1.16 0.46 -0.06
N THR A 102 1.73 1.36 0.71
CA THR A 102 1.59 2.81 0.48
C THR A 102 2.03 3.21 -0.94
N GLU A 103 3.22 2.75 -1.38
CA GLU A 103 3.70 3.04 -2.73
C GLU A 103 2.85 2.37 -3.81
N GLU A 104 2.39 1.12 -3.58
CA GLU A 104 1.55 0.38 -4.51
C GLU A 104 0.23 1.11 -4.73
N VAL A 105 -0.47 1.46 -3.64
CA VAL A 105 -1.76 2.15 -3.69
C VAL A 105 -1.62 3.54 -4.33
N ALA A 106 -0.55 4.27 -4.02
CA ALA A 106 -0.30 5.56 -4.65
C ALA A 106 -0.13 5.43 -6.18
N VAL A 107 0.61 4.42 -6.64
CA VAL A 107 0.79 4.16 -8.08
C VAL A 107 -0.50 3.68 -8.73
N GLU A 108 -1.29 2.81 -8.07
CA GLU A 108 -2.61 2.38 -8.54
C GLU A 108 -3.51 3.61 -8.78
N GLN A 109 -3.60 4.53 -7.82
CA GLN A 109 -4.40 5.75 -7.93
C GLN A 109 -3.89 6.70 -9.03
N GLU A 110 -2.57 6.86 -9.19
CA GLU A 110 -1.99 7.64 -10.26
C GLU A 110 -2.33 7.06 -11.65
N ILE A 111 -2.27 5.73 -11.79
CA ILE A 111 -2.62 5.04 -13.04
C ILE A 111 -4.10 5.21 -13.35
N ASP A 112 -4.99 5.04 -12.39
CA ASP A 112 -6.43 5.22 -12.57
C ASP A 112 -6.74 6.66 -13.03
N SER A 113 -6.17 7.66 -12.37
CA SER A 113 -6.32 9.07 -12.75
C SER A 113 -5.79 9.36 -14.17
N LEU A 114 -4.72 8.68 -14.57
CA LEU A 114 -4.12 8.82 -15.88
C LEU A 114 -4.97 8.16 -16.97
N ILE A 115 -5.58 7.00 -16.67
CA ILE A 115 -6.52 6.32 -17.57
C ILE A 115 -7.76 7.19 -17.80
N GLU A 116 -8.32 7.79 -16.74
CA GLU A 116 -9.46 8.71 -16.85
C GLU A 116 -9.12 9.93 -17.71
N ALA A 117 -7.95 10.53 -17.50
CA ALA A 117 -7.46 11.66 -18.28
C ALA A 117 -7.31 11.29 -19.76
N ALA A 118 -6.65 10.17 -20.05
CA ALA A 118 -6.47 9.69 -21.42
C ALA A 118 -7.81 9.36 -22.10
N GLY A 119 -8.77 8.79 -21.35
CA GLY A 119 -10.13 8.54 -21.83
C GLY A 119 -10.90 9.83 -22.18
N SER A 120 -10.54 10.95 -21.59
CA SER A 120 -11.09 12.28 -21.92
C SER A 120 -10.29 13.04 -22.99
N GLY A 121 -9.22 12.43 -23.51
CA GLY A 121 -8.33 13.02 -24.54
C GLY A 121 -7.13 13.79 -23.99
N ASP A 122 -6.93 13.83 -22.68
CA ASP A 122 -5.75 14.41 -22.05
C ASP A 122 -4.62 13.38 -22.01
N LEU A 123 -3.72 13.44 -22.98
CA LEU A 123 -2.54 12.57 -23.10
C LEU A 123 -1.26 13.25 -22.57
N GLU A 124 -1.35 14.43 -21.99
CA GLU A 124 -0.19 15.19 -21.49
C GLU A 124 0.22 14.75 -20.08
N ARG A 125 -0.68 14.17 -19.32
CA ARG A 125 -0.39 13.70 -17.98
C ARG A 125 0.67 12.62 -17.95
N ARG A 126 1.45 12.61 -16.87
CA ARG A 126 2.53 11.62 -16.64
C ARG A 126 2.47 11.11 -15.21
N LEU A 127 2.91 9.86 -15.02
CA LEU A 127 3.14 9.31 -13.69
C LEU A 127 4.34 9.99 -13.05
N THR A 128 4.22 10.29 -11.75
CA THR A 128 5.32 10.84 -10.96
C THR A 128 6.45 9.81 -10.85
N THR A 129 7.69 10.24 -11.07
CA THR A 129 8.89 9.38 -10.87
C THR A 129 9.68 9.76 -9.63
N GLU A 130 9.44 10.97 -9.10
CA GLU A 130 10.11 11.48 -7.91
C GLU A 130 9.70 10.66 -6.66
N GLY A 131 10.68 10.26 -5.87
CA GLY A 131 10.51 9.47 -4.66
C GLY A 131 10.30 7.96 -4.89
N LYS A 132 10.03 7.52 -6.12
CA LYS A 132 9.87 6.10 -6.46
C LYS A 132 11.21 5.41 -6.68
N GLN A 133 11.27 4.12 -6.37
CA GLN A 133 12.46 3.29 -6.57
C GLN A 133 12.08 1.92 -7.16
N GLY A 134 13.09 1.20 -7.66
CA GLY A 134 12.94 -0.19 -8.10
C GLY A 134 11.85 -0.38 -9.15
N PHE A 135 10.92 -1.29 -8.87
CA PHE A 135 9.85 -1.67 -9.79
C PHE A 135 8.91 -0.50 -10.13
N PHE A 136 8.49 0.29 -9.14
CA PHE A 136 7.54 1.39 -9.35
C PHE A 136 8.12 2.54 -10.15
N LEU A 137 9.43 2.82 -10.00
CA LEU A 137 10.12 3.77 -10.85
C LEU A 137 10.14 3.29 -12.32
N GLN A 138 10.55 2.04 -12.56
CA GLN A 138 10.59 1.47 -13.91
C GLN A 138 9.22 1.42 -14.57
N LEU A 139 8.17 1.11 -13.80
CA LEU A 139 6.78 1.11 -14.27
C LEU A 139 6.35 2.51 -14.69
N SER A 140 6.60 3.53 -13.85
CA SER A 140 6.24 4.92 -14.13
C SER A 140 6.98 5.46 -15.37
N GLU A 141 8.28 5.20 -15.48
CA GLU A 141 9.07 5.58 -16.65
C GLU A 141 8.59 4.85 -17.93
N GLY A 142 8.27 3.57 -17.83
CA GLY A 142 7.75 2.77 -18.93
C GLY A 142 6.42 3.31 -19.46
N PHE A 143 5.51 3.63 -18.56
CA PHE A 143 4.21 4.22 -18.86
C PHE A 143 4.36 5.61 -19.52
N ASN A 144 5.21 6.46 -18.94
CA ASN A 144 5.47 7.79 -19.50
C ASN A 144 6.02 7.71 -20.91
N ARG A 145 6.99 6.81 -21.19
CA ARG A 145 7.49 6.58 -22.55
C ARG A 145 6.39 6.13 -23.52
N LEU A 146 5.48 5.24 -23.08
CA LEU A 146 4.35 4.82 -23.91
C LEU A 146 3.45 6.01 -24.27
N LEU A 147 3.14 6.86 -23.31
CA LEU A 147 2.32 8.06 -23.53
C LEU A 147 3.01 9.06 -24.46
N ASP A 148 4.33 9.26 -24.33
CA ASP A 148 5.10 10.10 -25.25
C ASP A 148 5.00 9.61 -26.69
N GLN A 149 5.11 8.30 -26.90
CA GLN A 149 4.96 7.70 -28.23
C GLN A 149 3.54 7.85 -28.77
N LEU A 150 2.51 7.66 -27.95
CA LEU A 150 1.12 7.86 -28.36
C LEU A 150 0.85 9.32 -28.73
N THR A 151 1.30 10.27 -27.90
CA THR A 151 1.14 11.70 -28.17
C THR A 151 1.80 12.06 -29.50
N SER A 152 3.03 11.62 -29.74
CA SER A 152 3.73 11.86 -31.00
C SER A 152 2.95 11.33 -32.22
N VAL A 153 2.40 10.12 -32.14
CA VAL A 153 1.60 9.56 -33.24
C VAL A 153 0.34 10.38 -33.50
N PHE A 154 -0.35 10.84 -32.46
CA PHE A 154 -1.53 11.68 -32.62
C PHE A 154 -1.19 13.06 -33.20
N GLU A 155 -0.08 13.67 -32.80
CA GLU A 155 0.40 14.92 -33.36
C GLU A 155 0.73 14.76 -34.86
N ASP A 156 1.41 13.69 -35.26
CA ASP A 156 1.71 13.38 -36.66
C ASP A 156 0.43 13.22 -37.48
N ILE A 157 -0.56 12.48 -36.97
CA ILE A 157 -1.88 12.32 -37.61
C ILE A 157 -2.56 13.69 -37.76
N ALA A 158 -2.58 14.48 -36.68
CA ALA A 158 -3.22 15.80 -36.71
C ALA A 158 -2.54 16.72 -37.72
N ASN A 159 -1.22 16.71 -37.82
CA ASN A 159 -0.44 17.49 -38.81
C ASN A 159 -0.78 17.06 -40.26
N VAL A 160 -0.80 15.74 -40.52
CA VAL A 160 -1.17 15.21 -41.83
C VAL A 160 -2.60 15.61 -42.22
N MET A 161 -3.55 15.50 -41.28
CA MET A 161 -4.93 15.94 -41.52
C MET A 161 -5.03 17.44 -41.77
N GLY A 162 -4.22 18.25 -41.08
CA GLY A 162 -4.13 19.69 -41.29
C GLY A 162 -3.69 20.02 -42.70
N TYR A 163 -2.58 19.43 -43.19
CA TYR A 163 -2.09 19.61 -44.57
C TYR A 163 -3.13 19.18 -45.61
N MET A 164 -3.82 18.06 -45.38
CA MET A 164 -4.91 17.63 -46.29
C MET A 164 -6.08 18.62 -46.32
N ALA A 165 -6.44 19.20 -45.19
CA ALA A 165 -7.53 20.20 -45.09
C ALA A 165 -7.16 21.51 -45.82
N GLU A 166 -5.89 21.88 -45.84
CA GLU A 166 -5.37 23.08 -46.55
C GLU A 166 -5.13 22.82 -48.03
N GLY A 167 -5.29 21.58 -48.53
CA GLY A 167 -5.09 21.18 -49.91
C GLY A 167 -3.63 20.97 -50.30
N ASP A 168 -2.72 20.91 -49.31
CA ASP A 168 -1.30 20.60 -49.53
C ASP A 168 -1.12 19.08 -49.45
N LEU A 169 -0.99 18.44 -50.60
CA LEU A 169 -0.82 17.00 -50.77
C LEU A 169 0.61 16.61 -51.21
N THR A 170 1.59 17.51 -51.08
CA THR A 170 3.00 17.27 -51.52
C THR A 170 3.90 16.85 -50.36
#